data_5d7e666835bc83aafd21a425bab97a22
#
_entry.id   5d7e666835bc83aafd21a425bab97a22
#
_cell.length_a   1.000
_cell.length_b   1.000
_cell.length_c   1.000
_cell.angle_alpha   90.00
_cell.angle_beta   90.00
_cell.angle_gamma   90.00
#
_symmetry.space_group_name_H-M   'P 1'
#
loop_
_entity.id
_entity.type
_entity.pdbx_description
1 polymer ?
#
loop_
_entity_poly.entity_id
_entity_poly.type
_entity_poly.pdbx_seq_one_letter_code
_entity_poly.pdbx_strand_id
1 'polypeptide(L)'
;ANHPHPSGRTEREVIQAACERGGSTFYGTGMNPGLAQILSVVHSADVTEIERVLCKESVDVSCHHSVDTWNEVGFGRSVEDPAVPGMLEKYTRVFEDAVRLMADCFDLPLDEVRFEYELGACTKDVDLGWYQLPKGSLGGCYLKYVGMVGGEPRIEMHLEWQMTPLTEPHWDIQACYITQIDADPCIYSKHLILPKPGTDFSSVAAL
;
A
#
# COMPACT_ATOMS: atom_id res chain seq x y z
N ALA A 1 -0.57 -13.60 1.40
CA ALA A 1 -1.33 -14.85 1.40
C ALA A 1 -1.10 -15.71 2.65
N ASN A 2 -0.76 -15.09 3.79
CA ASN A 2 -0.59 -15.79 5.08
C ASN A 2 -1.88 -15.78 5.93
N HIS A 3 -3.01 -15.42 5.33
CA HIS A 3 -4.31 -15.38 6.01
C HIS A 3 -4.84 -16.79 6.31
N PRO A 4 -5.56 -16.97 7.43
CA PRO A 4 -6.13 -18.25 7.78
C PRO A 4 -7.22 -18.68 6.78
N HIS A 5 -7.10 -19.89 6.28
CA HIS A 5 -8.12 -20.53 5.43
C HIS A 5 -9.02 -21.44 6.27
N PRO A 6 -10.32 -21.66 5.92
CA PRO A 6 -11.23 -22.53 6.67
C PRO A 6 -10.72 -23.95 6.91
N SER A 7 -9.76 -24.45 6.11
CA SER A 7 -9.11 -25.74 6.31
C SER A 7 -8.09 -25.78 7.45
N GLY A 8 -7.87 -24.69 8.18
CA GLY A 8 -6.82 -24.55 9.20
C GLY A 8 -5.40 -24.36 8.65
N ARG A 9 -5.26 -24.23 7.34
CA ARG A 9 -4.00 -23.90 6.65
C ARG A 9 -4.02 -22.43 6.23
N THR A 10 -2.85 -21.87 5.91
CA THR A 10 -2.78 -20.56 5.24
C THR A 10 -3.22 -20.67 3.78
N GLU A 11 -3.68 -19.57 3.19
CA GLU A 11 -4.00 -19.54 1.76
C GLU A 11 -2.80 -19.95 0.90
N ARG A 12 -1.59 -19.53 1.30
CA ARG A 12 -0.32 -19.92 0.66
C ARG A 12 -0.17 -21.46 0.59
N GLU A 13 -0.36 -22.15 1.70
CA GLU A 13 -0.24 -23.61 1.75
C GLU A 13 -1.30 -24.30 0.91
N VAL A 14 -2.50 -23.74 0.83
CA VAL A 14 -3.58 -24.28 -0.02
C VAL A 14 -3.22 -24.15 -1.51
N ILE A 15 -2.76 -22.98 -1.93
CA ILE A 15 -2.34 -22.72 -3.32
C ILE A 15 -1.13 -23.58 -3.68
N GLN A 16 -0.12 -23.63 -2.83
CA GLN A 16 1.08 -24.45 -3.06
C GLN A 16 0.71 -25.91 -3.26
N ALA A 17 -0.07 -26.48 -2.35
CA ALA A 17 -0.50 -27.88 -2.49
C ALA A 17 -1.35 -28.13 -3.75
N ALA A 18 -2.11 -27.14 -4.22
CA ALA A 18 -2.85 -27.27 -5.47
C ALA A 18 -1.91 -27.27 -6.69
N CYS A 19 -0.90 -26.40 -6.68
CA CYS A 19 0.14 -26.35 -7.73
C CYS A 19 0.94 -27.65 -7.80
N GLU A 20 1.37 -28.19 -6.66
CA GLU A 20 2.12 -29.45 -6.57
C GLU A 20 1.29 -30.62 -7.13
N ARG A 21 -0.01 -30.73 -6.77
CA ARG A 21 -0.89 -31.78 -7.31
C ARG A 21 -1.17 -31.65 -8.80
N GLY A 22 -1.25 -30.40 -9.29
CA GLY A 22 -1.57 -30.10 -10.68
C GLY A 22 -0.34 -30.05 -11.62
N GLY A 23 0.89 -30.13 -11.09
CA GLY A 23 2.12 -29.90 -11.85
C GLY A 23 2.16 -28.51 -12.48
N SER A 24 1.58 -27.49 -11.78
CA SER A 24 1.42 -26.12 -12.29
C SER A 24 2.13 -25.10 -11.40
N THR A 25 2.32 -23.91 -11.94
CA THR A 25 2.89 -22.76 -11.21
C THR A 25 1.84 -21.67 -11.08
N PHE A 26 1.69 -21.11 -9.88
CA PHE A 26 0.94 -19.91 -9.63
C PHE A 26 1.93 -18.76 -9.39
N TYR A 27 1.76 -17.67 -10.12
CA TYR A 27 2.55 -16.46 -9.97
C TYR A 27 1.64 -15.26 -9.82
N GLY A 28 1.78 -14.55 -8.69
CA GLY A 28 1.11 -13.28 -8.44
C GLY A 28 1.96 -12.13 -8.96
N THR A 29 1.34 -11.19 -9.67
CA THR A 29 1.98 -9.97 -10.18
C THR A 29 1.10 -8.76 -9.88
N GLY A 30 1.68 -7.58 -9.90
CA GLY A 30 1.01 -6.31 -9.69
C GLY A 30 2.01 -5.19 -9.51
N MET A 31 1.50 -3.96 -9.39
CA MET A 31 2.35 -2.79 -9.13
C MET A 31 2.66 -2.68 -7.65
N ASN A 32 1.63 -2.72 -6.78
CA ASN A 32 1.76 -2.62 -5.34
C ASN A 32 0.55 -3.27 -4.63
N PRO A 33 0.74 -4.41 -3.94
CA PRO A 33 1.99 -5.17 -3.78
C PRO A 33 2.47 -5.81 -5.09
N GLY A 34 3.79 -5.82 -5.30
CA GLY A 34 4.43 -6.46 -6.43
C GLY A 34 5.71 -5.76 -6.85
N LEU A 35 5.70 -5.08 -8.00
CA LEU A 35 6.88 -4.43 -8.56
C LEU A 35 7.55 -3.44 -7.58
N ALA A 36 6.80 -2.66 -6.82
CA ALA A 36 7.34 -1.69 -5.88
C ALA A 36 8.24 -2.36 -4.82
N GLN A 37 7.82 -3.51 -4.29
CA GLN A 37 8.61 -4.27 -3.31
C GLN A 37 9.81 -4.97 -3.97
N ILE A 38 9.64 -5.49 -5.18
CA ILE A 38 10.75 -6.10 -5.94
C ILE A 38 11.85 -5.06 -6.19
N LEU A 39 11.50 -3.84 -6.56
CA LEU A 39 12.47 -2.76 -6.75
C LEU A 39 13.21 -2.44 -5.45
N SER A 40 12.53 -2.42 -4.31
CA SER A 40 13.17 -2.22 -3.00
C SER A 40 14.19 -3.32 -2.69
N VAL A 41 13.84 -4.58 -2.97
CA VAL A 41 14.74 -5.72 -2.77
C VAL A 41 15.94 -5.66 -3.75
N VAL A 42 15.70 -5.32 -5.02
CA VAL A 42 16.79 -5.23 -6.02
C VAL A 42 17.77 -4.12 -5.69
N HIS A 43 17.28 -2.95 -5.25
CA HIS A 43 18.15 -1.83 -4.86
C HIS A 43 19.01 -2.14 -3.65
N SER A 44 18.57 -3.04 -2.76
CA SER A 44 19.35 -3.43 -1.60
C SER A 44 20.61 -4.26 -1.94
N ALA A 45 20.73 -4.76 -3.18
CA ALA A 45 21.89 -5.54 -3.61
C ALA A 45 23.19 -4.69 -3.71
N ASP A 46 23.05 -3.36 -3.77
CA ASP A 46 24.18 -2.44 -3.91
C ASP A 46 24.64 -1.84 -2.57
N VAL A 47 24.07 -2.29 -1.44
CA VAL A 47 24.36 -1.73 -0.11
C VAL A 47 24.72 -2.80 0.90
N THR A 48 25.33 -2.38 2.00
CA THR A 48 25.62 -3.21 3.18
C THR A 48 24.99 -2.59 4.42
N GLU A 49 24.89 -3.36 5.50
CA GLU A 49 24.43 -2.87 6.81
C GLU A 49 23.05 -2.18 6.74
N ILE A 50 22.06 -2.87 6.13
CA ILE A 50 20.71 -2.33 5.99
C ILE A 50 20.09 -2.14 7.38
N GLU A 51 19.81 -0.89 7.73
CA GLU A 51 19.13 -0.52 8.96
C GLU A 51 17.61 -0.52 8.77
N ARG A 52 17.13 0.06 7.65
CA ARG A 52 15.71 0.21 7.36
C ARG A 52 15.44 0.24 5.85
N VAL A 53 14.33 -0.38 5.45
CA VAL A 53 13.81 -0.30 4.07
C VAL A 53 12.41 0.30 4.12
N LEU A 54 12.20 1.38 3.40
CA LEU A 54 10.90 2.04 3.22
C LEU A 54 10.49 1.95 1.75
N CYS A 55 9.29 1.43 1.51
CA CYS A 55 8.60 1.50 0.24
C CYS A 55 7.36 2.39 0.39
N LYS A 56 7.23 3.45 -0.42
CA LYS A 56 6.11 4.38 -0.36
C LYS A 56 5.41 4.49 -1.71
N GLU A 57 4.10 4.45 -1.68
CA GLU A 57 3.23 4.83 -2.79
C GLU A 57 2.61 6.20 -2.54
N SER A 58 2.71 7.12 -3.49
CA SER A 58 2.08 8.44 -3.44
C SER A 58 1.24 8.64 -4.70
N VAL A 59 -0.09 8.57 -4.56
CA VAL A 59 -1.01 8.46 -5.71
C VAL A 59 -2.26 9.30 -5.53
N ASP A 60 -2.63 10.04 -6.59
CA ASP A 60 -3.98 10.58 -6.78
C ASP A 60 -4.92 9.43 -7.17
N VAL A 61 -5.78 9.04 -6.24
CA VAL A 61 -6.71 7.93 -6.44
C VAL A 61 -8.05 8.37 -7.08
N SER A 62 -8.23 9.64 -7.39
CA SER A 62 -9.45 10.16 -8.04
C SER A 62 -9.66 9.61 -9.45
N CYS A 63 -8.59 9.13 -10.08
CA CYS A 63 -8.64 8.53 -11.40
C CYS A 63 -9.17 7.08 -11.41
N HIS A 64 -9.29 6.44 -10.25
CA HIS A 64 -9.82 5.08 -10.13
C HIS A 64 -11.33 5.11 -9.87
N HIS A 65 -12.13 5.06 -10.94
CA HIS A 65 -13.58 5.23 -10.92
C HIS A 65 -14.32 3.97 -10.45
N SER A 66 -14.14 3.61 -9.18
CA SER A 66 -14.83 2.48 -8.54
C SER A 66 -15.52 2.91 -7.25
N VAL A 67 -16.80 3.24 -7.34
CA VAL A 67 -17.61 3.69 -6.19
C VAL A 67 -17.60 2.66 -5.06
N ASP A 68 -17.79 1.38 -5.39
CA ASP A 68 -17.85 0.30 -4.40
C ASP A 68 -16.53 0.15 -3.65
N THR A 69 -15.40 0.18 -4.38
CA THR A 69 -14.06 0.13 -3.78
C THR A 69 -13.87 1.24 -2.74
N TRP A 70 -14.17 2.49 -3.12
CA TRP A 70 -13.90 3.62 -2.24
C TRP A 70 -14.89 3.71 -1.07
N ASN A 71 -16.11 3.24 -1.25
CA ASN A 71 -17.05 3.07 -0.14
C ASN A 71 -16.56 2.02 0.88
N GLU A 72 -15.97 0.91 0.41
CA GLU A 72 -15.39 -0.12 1.28
C GLU A 72 -14.13 0.36 2.00
N VAL A 73 -13.30 1.19 1.36
CA VAL A 73 -12.13 1.83 1.96
C VAL A 73 -12.53 2.87 3.01
N GLY A 74 -13.70 3.52 2.82
CA GLY A 74 -14.24 4.54 3.73
C GLY A 74 -14.16 5.97 3.21
N PHE A 75 -13.72 6.21 1.96
CA PHE A 75 -13.77 7.53 1.36
C PHE A 75 -15.21 8.08 1.32
N GLY A 76 -15.34 9.40 1.44
CA GLY A 76 -16.65 10.06 1.51
C GLY A 76 -17.39 9.93 2.85
N ARG A 77 -16.94 9.08 3.78
CA ARG A 77 -17.45 9.03 5.16
C ARG A 77 -16.82 10.11 6.01
N SER A 78 -17.52 10.56 7.04
CA SER A 78 -16.95 11.49 8.03
C SER A 78 -15.67 10.90 8.63
N VAL A 79 -14.61 11.71 8.75
CA VAL A 79 -13.38 11.28 9.45
C VAL A 79 -13.60 11.04 10.94
N GLU A 80 -14.72 11.54 11.49
CA GLU A 80 -15.14 11.31 12.88
C GLU A 80 -15.88 9.97 13.06
N ASP A 81 -16.24 9.28 11.95
CA ASP A 81 -16.87 7.96 12.02
C ASP A 81 -15.85 6.94 12.56
N PRO A 82 -16.09 6.34 13.75
CA PRO A 82 -15.15 5.41 14.36
C PRO A 82 -14.92 4.12 13.54
N ALA A 83 -15.74 3.87 12.53
CA ALA A 83 -15.57 2.72 11.64
C ALA A 83 -14.48 2.93 10.58
N VAL A 84 -14.16 4.18 10.23
CA VAL A 84 -13.24 4.50 9.11
C VAL A 84 -11.86 3.89 9.29
N PRO A 85 -11.18 3.98 10.45
CA PRO A 85 -9.86 3.35 10.61
C PRO A 85 -9.88 1.84 10.38
N GLY A 86 -10.91 1.14 10.89
CA GLY A 86 -11.05 -0.30 10.69
C GLY A 86 -11.38 -0.69 9.25
N MET A 87 -12.08 0.17 8.49
CA MET A 87 -12.34 -0.03 7.06
C MET A 87 -11.04 0.10 6.27
N LEU A 88 -10.25 1.14 6.54
CA LEU A 88 -8.93 1.36 5.93
C LEU A 88 -8.01 0.15 6.18
N GLU A 89 -7.83 -0.24 7.44
CA GLU A 89 -6.97 -1.37 7.81
C GLU A 89 -7.42 -2.66 7.12
N LYS A 90 -8.71 -2.97 7.18
CA LYS A 90 -9.28 -4.17 6.55
C LYS A 90 -9.02 -4.21 5.06
N TYR A 91 -9.25 -3.10 4.35
CA TYR A 91 -9.12 -3.03 2.89
C TYR A 91 -7.65 -3.06 2.46
N THR A 92 -6.77 -2.37 3.19
CA THR A 92 -5.35 -2.24 2.85
C THR A 92 -4.46 -3.31 3.48
N ARG A 93 -5.03 -4.31 4.14
CA ARG A 93 -4.29 -5.38 4.83
C ARG A 93 -3.32 -6.16 3.93
N VAL A 94 -3.55 -6.19 2.64
CA VAL A 94 -2.63 -6.77 1.64
C VAL A 94 -1.22 -6.15 1.72
N PHE A 95 -1.09 -4.93 2.22
CA PHE A 95 0.21 -4.27 2.39
C PHE A 95 0.97 -4.73 3.65
N GLU A 96 0.29 -5.35 4.61
CA GLU A 96 0.97 -6.11 5.67
C GLU A 96 1.71 -7.31 5.08
N ASP A 97 1.08 -8.02 4.12
CA ASP A 97 1.75 -9.11 3.40
C ASP A 97 2.96 -8.61 2.58
N ALA A 98 2.90 -7.38 2.04
CA ALA A 98 4.02 -6.76 1.35
C ALA A 98 5.21 -6.51 2.29
N VAL A 99 4.97 -6.02 3.52
CA VAL A 99 5.99 -5.84 4.56
C VAL A 99 6.63 -7.19 4.91
N ARG A 100 5.81 -8.22 5.13
CA ARG A 100 6.29 -9.58 5.46
C ARG A 100 7.10 -10.19 4.31
N LEU A 101 6.67 -9.99 3.05
CA LEU A 101 7.40 -10.44 1.88
C LEU A 101 8.80 -9.81 1.79
N MET A 102 8.90 -8.49 2.00
CA MET A 102 10.20 -7.81 2.01
C MET A 102 11.07 -8.32 3.16
N ALA A 103 10.49 -8.48 4.35
CA ALA A 103 11.22 -9.03 5.51
C ALA A 103 11.76 -10.45 5.25
N ASP A 104 10.95 -11.31 4.63
CA ASP A 104 11.39 -12.66 4.22
C ASP A 104 12.58 -12.58 3.24
N CYS A 105 12.59 -11.62 2.29
CA CYS A 105 13.69 -11.44 1.34
C CYS A 105 15.00 -10.98 2.02
N PHE A 106 14.90 -10.31 3.17
CA PHE A 106 16.04 -9.82 3.95
C PHE A 106 16.42 -10.72 5.13
N ASP A 107 15.78 -11.89 5.28
CA ASP A 107 15.93 -12.78 6.42
C ASP A 107 15.72 -12.06 7.77
N LEU A 108 14.78 -11.12 7.82
CA LEU A 108 14.43 -10.34 9.00
C LEU A 108 13.21 -10.93 9.71
N PRO A 109 13.38 -11.55 10.89
CA PRO A 109 12.25 -12.06 11.67
C PRO A 109 11.51 -10.90 12.33
N LEU A 110 10.35 -10.52 11.79
CA LEU A 110 9.53 -9.46 12.37
C LEU A 110 8.87 -9.92 13.67
N ASP A 111 8.94 -9.10 14.70
CA ASP A 111 8.22 -9.30 15.97
C ASP A 111 6.73 -9.03 15.78
N GLU A 112 6.41 -7.92 15.08
CA GLU A 112 5.05 -7.48 14.75
C GLU A 112 5.04 -6.62 13.50
N VAL A 113 3.85 -6.40 12.93
CA VAL A 113 3.60 -5.35 11.95
C VAL A 113 2.54 -4.42 12.54
N ARG A 114 2.89 -3.14 12.70
CA ARG A 114 1.98 -2.11 13.20
C ARG A 114 1.28 -1.42 12.04
N PHE A 115 0.01 -1.10 12.25
CA PHE A 115 -0.76 -0.24 11.36
C PHE A 115 -0.90 1.14 12.00
N GLU A 116 -0.52 2.18 11.26
CA GLU A 116 -0.66 3.58 11.64
C GLU A 116 -1.37 4.33 10.52
N TYR A 117 -2.14 5.36 10.88
CA TYR A 117 -2.89 6.13 9.89
C TYR A 117 -3.03 7.59 10.27
N GLU A 118 -3.18 8.42 9.24
CA GLU A 118 -3.58 9.83 9.33
C GLU A 118 -4.68 10.08 8.30
N LEU A 119 -5.76 10.78 8.71
CA LEU A 119 -6.95 10.99 7.88
C LEU A 119 -7.01 12.45 7.42
N GLY A 120 -7.17 12.66 6.12
CA GLY A 120 -7.36 13.96 5.49
C GLY A 120 -8.85 14.26 5.30
N ALA A 121 -9.39 15.18 6.09
CA ALA A 121 -10.77 15.62 5.98
C ALA A 121 -10.96 16.64 4.86
N CYS A 122 -11.98 16.47 4.03
CA CYS A 122 -12.35 17.46 3.01
C CYS A 122 -12.70 18.80 3.68
N THR A 123 -12.09 19.89 3.24
CA THR A 123 -12.31 21.25 3.77
C THR A 123 -13.59 21.89 3.25
N LYS A 124 -14.14 21.35 2.14
CA LYS A 124 -15.42 21.72 1.53
C LYS A 124 -15.99 20.53 0.75
N ASP A 125 -17.24 20.66 0.29
CA ASP A 125 -17.84 19.67 -0.60
C ASP A 125 -17.07 19.61 -1.94
N VAL A 126 -16.79 18.40 -2.41
CA VAL A 126 -16.10 18.15 -3.68
C VAL A 126 -16.92 17.18 -4.51
N ASP A 127 -17.19 17.59 -5.76
CA ASP A 127 -17.85 16.79 -6.76
C ASP A 127 -16.84 16.37 -7.83
N LEU A 128 -16.51 15.08 -7.87
CA LEU A 128 -15.63 14.48 -8.88
C LEU A 128 -16.40 14.04 -10.15
N GLY A 129 -17.71 14.30 -10.19
CA GLY A 129 -18.60 13.84 -11.25
C GLY A 129 -19.05 12.40 -11.10
N TRP A 130 -18.15 11.51 -10.73
CA TRP A 130 -18.42 10.08 -10.47
C TRP A 130 -18.47 9.73 -8.98
N TYR A 131 -17.96 10.60 -8.10
CA TYR A 131 -17.94 10.40 -6.65
C TYR A 131 -18.11 11.72 -5.91
N GLN A 132 -18.79 11.68 -4.77
CA GLN A 132 -19.07 12.85 -3.95
C GLN A 132 -18.30 12.77 -2.63
N LEU A 133 -17.61 13.82 -2.28
CA LEU A 133 -16.87 13.95 -1.03
C LEU A 133 -17.43 15.16 -0.24
N PRO A 134 -18.34 14.93 0.70
CA PRO A 134 -18.87 15.99 1.57
C PRO A 134 -17.77 16.64 2.40
N LYS A 135 -17.95 17.89 2.79
CA LYS A 135 -17.10 18.55 3.78
C LYS A 135 -16.99 17.72 5.07
N GLY A 136 -15.77 17.55 5.59
CA GLY A 136 -15.49 16.74 6.77
C GLY A 136 -15.41 15.23 6.51
N SER A 137 -15.61 14.81 5.25
CA SER A 137 -15.42 13.41 4.88
C SER A 137 -13.96 13.09 4.55
N LEU A 138 -13.62 11.81 4.58
CA LEU A 138 -12.32 11.30 4.16
C LEU A 138 -12.10 11.57 2.67
N GLY A 139 -11.17 12.44 2.35
CA GLY A 139 -10.74 12.77 0.98
C GLY A 139 -9.30 12.38 0.69
N GLY A 140 -8.53 12.00 1.71
CA GLY A 140 -7.18 11.48 1.61
C GLY A 140 -6.74 10.77 2.88
N CYS A 141 -5.71 9.95 2.78
CA CYS A 141 -5.14 9.26 3.94
C CYS A 141 -3.65 9.00 3.74
N TYR A 142 -2.92 8.94 4.86
CA TYR A 142 -1.57 8.45 4.93
C TYR A 142 -1.52 7.24 5.86
N LEU A 143 -1.24 6.08 5.29
CA LEU A 143 -1.24 4.81 6.00
C LEU A 143 0.17 4.26 6.04
N LYS A 144 0.52 3.57 7.15
CA LYS A 144 1.80 2.90 7.29
C LYS A 144 1.60 1.51 7.85
N TYR A 145 2.26 0.55 7.23
CA TYR A 145 2.50 -0.77 7.76
C TYR A 145 3.97 -0.86 8.13
N VAL A 146 4.26 -1.01 9.42
CA VAL A 146 5.61 -0.91 9.98
C VAL A 146 6.01 -2.25 10.60
N GLY A 147 6.91 -2.95 9.95
CA GLY A 147 7.52 -4.19 10.44
C GLY A 147 8.62 -3.88 11.46
N MET A 148 8.45 -4.40 12.68
CA MET A 148 9.31 -4.14 13.81
C MET A 148 10.24 -5.32 14.11
N VAL A 149 11.49 -5.04 14.47
CA VAL A 149 12.46 -6.01 14.98
C VAL A 149 13.18 -5.40 16.18
N GLY A 150 13.10 -6.04 17.34
CA GLY A 150 13.73 -5.53 18.56
C GLY A 150 13.19 -4.19 19.04
N GLY A 151 11.95 -3.85 18.67
CA GLY A 151 11.31 -2.56 18.98
C GLY A 151 11.62 -1.44 18.00
N GLU A 152 12.47 -1.67 16.98
CA GLU A 152 12.84 -0.69 15.98
C GLU A 152 12.15 -0.97 14.63
N PRO A 153 11.73 0.06 13.86
CA PRO A 153 11.18 -0.08 12.53
C PRO A 153 12.28 -0.54 11.54
N ARG A 154 12.03 -1.63 10.83
CA ARG A 154 13.00 -2.20 9.89
C ARG A 154 12.47 -2.25 8.45
N ILE A 155 11.21 -2.57 8.26
CA ILE A 155 10.57 -2.62 6.95
C ILE A 155 9.28 -1.82 7.01
N GLU A 156 9.13 -0.84 6.13
CA GLU A 156 7.96 0.01 6.11
C GLU A 156 7.30 0.05 4.73
N MET A 157 5.98 -0.04 4.72
CA MET A 157 5.16 0.23 3.55
C MET A 157 4.23 1.41 3.84
N HIS A 158 4.40 2.50 3.09
CA HIS A 158 3.60 3.70 3.23
C HIS A 158 2.68 3.91 2.04
N LEU A 159 1.44 4.31 2.29
CA LEU A 159 0.43 4.63 1.30
C LEU A 159 -0.05 6.06 1.53
N GLU A 160 0.15 6.91 0.56
CA GLU A 160 -0.29 8.29 0.53
C GLU A 160 -1.31 8.43 -0.60
N TRP A 161 -2.59 8.29 -0.25
CA TRP A 161 -3.71 8.29 -1.17
C TRP A 161 -4.56 9.53 -1.00
N GLN A 162 -4.89 10.20 -2.09
CA GLN A 162 -5.70 11.41 -2.06
C GLN A 162 -6.60 11.50 -3.28
N MET A 163 -7.89 11.77 -3.07
CA MET A 163 -8.87 12.01 -4.14
C MET A 163 -9.02 13.49 -4.50
N THR A 164 -8.59 14.38 -3.60
CA THR A 164 -8.70 15.81 -3.79
C THR A 164 -7.63 16.54 -3.00
N PRO A 165 -7.04 17.62 -3.56
CA PRO A 165 -6.09 18.45 -2.81
C PRO A 165 -6.77 19.30 -1.72
N LEU A 166 -8.09 19.24 -1.61
CA LEU A 166 -8.88 20.05 -0.67
C LEU A 166 -9.10 19.32 0.65
N THR A 167 -8.03 18.76 1.22
CA THR A 167 -8.05 18.05 2.51
C THR A 167 -7.18 18.75 3.55
N GLU A 168 -7.46 18.47 4.82
CA GLU A 168 -6.60 18.84 5.95
C GLU A 168 -6.45 17.61 6.88
N PRO A 169 -5.23 17.09 7.12
CA PRO A 169 -3.99 17.51 6.46
C PRO A 169 -4.01 17.29 4.94
N HIS A 170 -3.11 17.97 4.25
CA HIS A 170 -2.89 17.86 2.81
C HIS A 170 -1.52 17.22 2.54
N TRP A 171 -1.46 16.32 1.56
CA TRP A 171 -0.20 15.73 1.08
C TRP A 171 0.09 16.16 -0.36
N ASP A 172 1.36 16.37 -0.64
CA ASP A 172 1.83 16.71 -2.00
C ASP A 172 2.01 15.42 -2.81
N ILE A 173 0.93 14.97 -3.43
CA ILE A 173 0.89 13.73 -4.20
C ILE A 173 1.84 13.78 -5.40
N GLN A 174 2.72 12.80 -5.51
CA GLN A 174 3.82 12.80 -6.46
C GLN A 174 3.68 11.81 -7.62
N ALA A 175 2.60 11.02 -7.69
CA ALA A 175 2.35 9.99 -8.70
C ALA A 175 3.56 9.04 -8.88
N CYS A 176 4.04 8.44 -7.80
CA CYS A 176 5.26 7.65 -7.83
C CYS A 176 5.30 6.55 -6.76
N TYR A 177 6.25 5.63 -6.98
CA TYR A 177 6.78 4.75 -5.94
C TYR A 177 8.15 5.25 -5.50
N ILE A 178 8.37 5.30 -4.19
CA ILE A 178 9.64 5.69 -3.58
C ILE A 178 10.19 4.49 -2.83
N THR A 179 11.46 4.19 -3.06
CA THR A 179 12.27 3.30 -2.23
C THR A 179 13.32 4.11 -1.52
N GLN A 180 13.38 3.97 -0.20
CA GLN A 180 14.47 4.49 0.62
C GLN A 180 15.08 3.33 1.40
N ILE A 181 16.40 3.21 1.34
CA ILE A 181 17.15 2.20 2.08
C ILE A 181 18.18 2.94 2.92
N ASP A 182 17.97 2.92 4.23
CA ASP A 182 18.92 3.45 5.20
C ASP A 182 19.97 2.37 5.44
N ALA A 183 21.17 2.58 4.91
CA ALA A 183 22.26 1.61 4.82
C ALA A 183 23.58 2.32 4.53
N ASP A 184 24.66 1.58 4.28
CA ASP A 184 25.92 2.12 3.79
C ASP A 184 26.22 1.59 2.37
N PRO A 185 26.15 2.46 1.32
CA PRO A 185 25.59 3.82 1.31
C PRO A 185 24.05 3.82 1.37
N CYS A 186 23.44 4.95 1.79
CA CYS A 186 21.98 5.12 1.68
C CYS A 186 21.53 5.19 0.23
N ILE A 187 20.40 4.55 -0.08
CA ILE A 187 19.74 4.63 -1.38
C ILE A 187 18.42 5.35 -1.27
N TYR A 188 18.16 6.28 -2.17
CA TYR A 188 16.86 6.86 -2.42
C TYR A 188 16.55 6.77 -3.91
N SER A 189 15.49 6.10 -4.28
CA SER A 189 15.01 6.03 -5.64
C SER A 189 13.54 6.42 -5.74
N LYS A 190 13.19 7.06 -6.85
CA LYS A 190 11.83 7.50 -7.16
C LYS A 190 11.44 7.05 -8.56
N HIS A 191 10.40 6.23 -8.65
CA HIS A 191 9.86 5.73 -9.90
C HIS A 191 8.55 6.45 -10.21
N LEU A 192 8.58 7.36 -11.18
CA LEU A 192 7.39 8.02 -11.69
C LEU A 192 6.63 7.05 -12.61
N ILE A 193 5.34 6.91 -12.36
CA ILE A 193 4.44 6.16 -13.22
C ILE A 193 3.56 7.17 -13.94
N LEU A 194 3.85 7.36 -15.22
CA LEU A 194 3.11 8.30 -16.04
C LEU A 194 2.18 7.53 -16.98
N PRO A 195 0.91 7.92 -17.08
CA PRO A 195 0.01 7.32 -18.05
C PRO A 195 0.53 7.61 -19.47
N LYS A 196 0.36 6.66 -20.37
CA LYS A 196 0.59 6.92 -21.80
C LYS A 196 -0.41 8.01 -22.25
N PRO A 197 0.01 9.03 -23.01
CA PRO A 197 -0.90 10.05 -23.54
C PRO A 197 -2.12 9.43 -24.22
N GLY A 198 -3.32 9.84 -23.80
CA GLY A 198 -4.59 9.32 -24.32
C GLY A 198 -5.06 8.01 -23.69
N THR A 199 -4.39 7.50 -22.64
CA THR A 199 -4.87 6.38 -21.83
C THR A 199 -5.29 6.86 -20.45
N ASP A 200 -6.30 6.20 -19.90
CA ASP A 200 -6.76 6.42 -18.54
C ASP A 200 -5.78 5.78 -17.55
N PHE A 201 -5.48 6.47 -16.43
CA PHE A 201 -4.62 5.96 -15.36
C PHE A 201 -5.23 4.74 -14.65
N SER A 202 -6.55 4.55 -14.76
CA SER A 202 -7.26 3.40 -14.20
C SER A 202 -6.72 2.05 -14.69
N SER A 203 -6.14 2.01 -15.90
CA SER A 203 -5.54 0.79 -16.44
C SER A 203 -4.20 0.41 -15.80
N VAL A 204 -3.52 1.35 -15.14
CA VAL A 204 -2.24 1.12 -14.46
C VAL A 204 -2.46 0.71 -13.00
N ALA A 205 -3.50 1.24 -12.35
CA ALA A 205 -3.86 0.88 -10.98
C ALA A 205 -4.52 -0.51 -10.87
N ALA A 206 -4.98 -1.07 -11.98
CA ALA A 206 -5.64 -2.37 -12.05
C ALA A 206 -4.68 -3.55 -12.37
N LEU A 207 -3.39 -3.28 -12.54
CA LEU A 207 -2.34 -4.27 -12.77
C LEU A 207 -1.61 -4.59 -11.48
#